data_6a07b4c284e77505b6ad6fee87b517c5
#
_entry.id   6a07b4c284e77505b6ad6fee87b517c5
#
_cell.length_a   1.000
_cell.length_b   1.000
_cell.length_c   1.000
_cell.angle_alpha   90.00
_cell.angle_beta   90.00
_cell.angle_gamma   90.00
#
_symmetry.space_group_name_H-M   'P 1'
#
loop_
_entity.id
_entity.type
_entity.pdbx_description
1 polymer ?
#
loop_
_entity_poly.entity_id
_entity_poly.type
_entity_poly.pdbx_seq_one_letter_code
_entity_poly.pdbx_strand_id
1 'polypeptide(L)'
;TDTRTVNSHRFVNHRTDTVKLHENLLRTAPRGKRITPTDGIVDNLNRRGVTVLDPNSQSPTITSIPDELVHYCEPRILTVREHARIQSFPDWHEFKGKYTSGGKRRKNEVPRYTQVGNAVPPLFAEQIGRAIKEVLKEDGQHE
;
A
#
# COMPACT_ATOMS: atom_id res chain seq x y z
N THR A 1 -4.12 -22.29 -17.08
CA THR A 1 -3.79 -20.87 -16.74
C THR A 1 -5.08 -20.19 -16.37
N ASP A 2 -5.25 -19.95 -15.06
CA ASP A 2 -6.45 -19.30 -14.50
C ASP A 2 -6.43 -17.80 -14.89
N THR A 3 -7.28 -17.41 -15.83
CA THR A 3 -7.41 -16.03 -16.32
C THR A 3 -8.32 -15.17 -15.45
N ARG A 4 -8.60 -15.58 -14.20
CA ARG A 4 -9.39 -14.77 -13.28
C ARG A 4 -8.65 -13.48 -12.96
N THR A 5 -9.21 -12.36 -13.36
CA THR A 5 -8.73 -11.03 -12.96
C THR A 5 -8.84 -10.90 -11.44
N VAL A 6 -7.70 -10.78 -10.78
CA VAL A 6 -7.65 -10.63 -9.31
C VAL A 6 -8.37 -9.35 -8.90
N ASN A 7 -9.25 -9.45 -7.90
CA ASN A 7 -10.02 -8.31 -7.40
C ASN A 7 -9.09 -7.14 -7.00
N SER A 8 -9.52 -5.92 -7.32
CA SER A 8 -8.82 -4.68 -6.98
C SER A 8 -7.47 -4.44 -7.69
N HIS A 9 -7.19 -5.16 -8.78
CA HIS A 9 -6.03 -4.93 -9.63
C HIS A 9 -6.39 -4.02 -10.82
N ARG A 10 -6.83 -2.80 -10.53
CA ARG A 10 -7.14 -1.76 -11.51
C ARG A 10 -6.10 -0.65 -11.44
N PHE A 11 -5.47 -0.34 -12.57
CA PHE A 11 -4.56 0.79 -12.68
C PHE A 11 -5.30 2.12 -12.49
N VAL A 12 -4.63 3.06 -11.84
CA VAL A 12 -5.12 4.42 -11.67
C VAL A 12 -4.89 5.19 -12.96
N ASN A 13 -5.92 5.86 -13.45
CA ASN A 13 -5.78 6.78 -14.58
C ASN A 13 -5.24 8.12 -14.05
N HIS A 14 -3.92 8.28 -14.08
CA HIS A 14 -3.26 9.50 -13.65
C HIS A 14 -3.40 10.62 -14.70
N ARG A 15 -3.40 11.85 -14.23
CA ARG A 15 -3.28 13.03 -15.10
C ARG A 15 -1.88 13.07 -15.70
N THR A 16 -1.75 13.72 -16.86
CA THR A 16 -0.47 13.82 -17.58
C THR A 16 0.65 14.45 -16.75
N ASP A 17 0.35 15.45 -15.95
CA ASP A 17 1.29 16.09 -15.04
C ASP A 17 1.80 15.12 -13.95
N THR A 18 0.91 14.30 -13.42
CA THR A 18 1.26 13.26 -12.43
C THR A 18 2.12 12.15 -13.04
N VAL A 19 1.82 11.74 -14.28
CA VAL A 19 2.66 10.73 -14.99
C VAL A 19 4.08 11.29 -15.18
N LYS A 20 4.21 12.52 -15.67
CA LYS A 20 5.51 13.19 -15.84
C LYS A 20 6.29 13.30 -14.52
N LEU A 21 5.60 13.61 -13.43
CA LEU A 21 6.20 13.62 -12.09
C LEU A 21 6.74 12.23 -11.72
N HIS A 22 5.94 11.17 -11.92
CA HIS A 22 6.39 9.81 -11.62
C HIS A 22 7.54 9.35 -12.53
N GLU A 23 7.54 9.71 -13.82
CA GLU A 23 8.66 9.46 -14.73
C GLU A 23 9.96 10.14 -14.25
N ASN A 24 9.85 11.39 -13.79
CA ASN A 24 10.98 12.11 -13.23
C ASN A 24 11.50 11.43 -11.95
N LEU A 25 10.60 11.07 -11.03
CA LEU A 25 10.92 10.32 -9.82
C LEU A 25 11.62 8.99 -10.13
N LEU A 26 11.12 8.23 -11.10
CA LEU A 26 11.74 6.97 -11.54
C LEU A 26 13.18 7.15 -12.04
N ARG A 27 13.50 8.31 -12.60
CA ARG A 27 14.83 8.63 -13.15
C ARG A 27 15.79 9.20 -12.11
N THR A 28 15.29 10.03 -11.17
CA THR A 28 16.16 10.85 -10.30
C THR A 28 16.14 10.45 -8.84
N ALA A 29 15.04 9.80 -8.38
CA ALA A 29 14.86 9.49 -6.98
C ALA A 29 15.63 8.25 -6.52
N PRO A 30 16.26 8.28 -5.34
CA PRO A 30 16.82 7.08 -4.72
C PRO A 30 15.72 6.09 -4.39
N ARG A 31 15.93 4.80 -4.71
CA ARG A 31 14.97 3.73 -4.46
C ARG A 31 14.84 3.43 -2.96
N GLY A 32 13.63 3.10 -2.53
CA GLY A 32 13.34 2.73 -1.15
C GLY A 32 13.45 3.87 -0.12
N LYS A 33 13.84 5.07 -0.54
CA LYS A 33 13.96 6.24 0.35
C LYS A 33 12.80 7.21 0.17
N ARG A 34 12.26 7.70 1.28
CA ARG A 34 11.25 8.75 1.28
C ARG A 34 11.88 10.07 0.83
N ILE A 35 11.23 10.71 -0.13
CA ILE A 35 11.62 12.02 -0.67
C ILE A 35 10.53 13.01 -0.27
N THR A 36 10.96 14.17 0.20
CA THR A 36 10.10 15.27 0.61
C THR A 36 10.34 16.49 -0.28
N PRO A 37 9.45 17.49 -0.28
CA PRO A 37 9.68 18.73 -1.03
C PRO A 37 10.96 19.47 -0.65
N THR A 38 11.47 19.26 0.57
CA THR A 38 12.70 19.91 1.05
C THR A 38 13.98 19.29 0.50
N ASP A 39 13.90 18.09 -0.09
CA ASP A 39 15.08 17.41 -0.64
C ASP A 39 15.52 17.98 -2.01
N GLY A 40 14.67 18.80 -2.64
CA GLY A 40 15.00 19.48 -3.89
C GLY A 40 15.23 18.55 -5.10
N ILE A 41 14.84 17.29 -4.99
CA ILE A 41 15.04 16.27 -6.05
C ILE A 41 14.03 16.46 -7.19
N VAL A 42 12.80 16.88 -6.86
CA VAL A 42 11.72 17.09 -7.83
C VAL A 42 10.85 18.26 -7.39
N ASP A 43 10.49 19.09 -8.36
CA ASP A 43 9.53 20.19 -8.14
C ASP A 43 8.11 19.65 -8.00
N ASN A 44 7.26 20.40 -7.29
CA ASN A 44 5.83 20.13 -7.14
C ASN A 44 5.48 18.83 -6.39
N LEU A 45 6.37 18.34 -5.56
CA LEU A 45 6.09 17.19 -4.70
C LEU A 45 5.03 17.57 -3.65
N ASN A 46 4.12 16.63 -3.37
CA ASN A 46 3.14 16.79 -2.30
C ASN A 46 3.86 16.90 -0.93
N ARG A 47 3.32 17.71 -0.01
CA ARG A 47 3.89 17.96 1.34
C ARG A 47 4.23 16.70 2.13
N ARG A 48 3.59 15.58 1.83
CA ARG A 48 3.77 14.31 2.55
C ARG A 48 4.98 13.50 2.08
N GLY A 49 5.58 13.90 0.98
CA GLY A 49 6.64 13.14 0.36
C GLY A 49 6.16 11.86 -0.34
N VAL A 50 7.09 11.22 -1.04
CA VAL A 50 6.85 10.02 -1.85
C VAL A 50 8.04 9.08 -1.74
N THR A 51 7.81 7.79 -1.89
CA THR A 51 8.86 6.77 -2.00
C THR A 51 8.70 6.01 -3.31
N VAL A 52 9.72 5.99 -4.14
CA VAL A 52 9.81 5.05 -5.25
C VAL A 52 10.28 3.72 -4.70
N LEU A 53 9.49 2.67 -4.88
CA LEU A 53 9.82 1.36 -4.33
C LEU A 53 11.14 0.82 -4.87
N ASP A 54 11.80 0.00 -4.07
CA ASP A 54 12.97 -0.78 -4.46
C ASP A 54 12.57 -2.26 -4.51
N PRO A 55 12.69 -2.95 -5.68
CA PRO A 55 12.32 -4.34 -5.79
C PRO A 55 13.23 -5.30 -4.98
N ASN A 56 14.38 -4.83 -4.52
CA ASN A 56 15.36 -5.61 -3.78
C ASN A 56 15.34 -5.31 -2.26
N SER A 57 14.43 -4.47 -1.80
CA SER A 57 14.33 -4.06 -0.41
C SER A 57 12.92 -4.29 0.16
N GLN A 58 12.82 -4.26 1.47
CA GLN A 58 11.51 -4.30 2.14
C GLN A 58 10.70 -3.05 1.79
N SER A 59 9.39 -3.23 1.62
CA SER A 59 8.48 -2.11 1.42
C SER A 59 8.42 -1.22 2.65
N PRO A 60 8.33 0.11 2.47
CA PRO A 60 7.94 1.00 3.54
C PRO A 60 6.56 0.65 4.09
N THR A 61 6.24 1.19 5.26
CA THR A 61 4.90 1.05 5.86
C THR A 61 3.82 1.47 4.88
N ILE A 62 2.83 0.60 4.67
CA ILE A 62 1.66 0.90 3.87
C ILE A 62 0.73 1.79 4.69
N THR A 63 0.37 2.93 4.14
CA THR A 63 -0.57 3.87 4.73
C THR A 63 -1.91 3.88 3.97
N SER A 64 -2.91 4.57 4.50
CA SER A 64 -4.19 4.78 3.83
C SER A 64 -4.13 5.76 2.64
N ILE A 65 -2.93 6.28 2.33
CA ILE A 65 -2.71 7.30 1.29
C ILE A 65 -1.96 6.67 0.13
N PRO A 66 -2.64 6.41 -0.99
CA PRO A 66 -2.05 5.69 -2.11
C PRO A 66 -0.90 6.43 -2.81
N ASP A 67 -0.91 7.78 -2.75
CA ASP A 67 0.04 8.62 -3.48
C ASP A 67 1.46 8.68 -2.85
N GLU A 68 1.65 8.02 -1.71
CA GLU A 68 2.96 8.01 -1.03
C GLU A 68 3.93 6.97 -1.61
N LEU A 69 3.43 6.01 -2.39
CA LEU A 69 4.24 4.95 -2.99
C LEU A 69 4.11 4.93 -4.51
N VAL A 70 5.25 5.07 -5.18
CA VAL A 70 5.37 4.93 -6.65
C VAL A 70 5.93 3.56 -6.95
N HIS A 71 5.40 2.93 -7.99
CA HIS A 71 5.85 1.63 -8.48
C HIS A 71 7.34 1.68 -8.88
N TYR A 72 8.06 0.59 -8.67
CA TYR A 72 9.52 0.57 -8.84
C TYR A 72 10.00 0.76 -10.29
N CYS A 73 9.17 0.48 -11.31
CA CYS A 73 9.55 0.61 -12.73
C CYS A 73 8.48 1.24 -13.63
N GLU A 74 7.28 1.50 -13.14
CA GLU A 74 6.20 2.11 -13.91
C GLU A 74 5.82 3.49 -13.33
N PRO A 75 5.50 4.50 -14.16
CA PRO A 75 5.21 5.86 -13.71
C PRO A 75 3.79 5.98 -13.13
N ARG A 76 3.51 5.21 -12.10
CA ARG A 76 2.21 5.13 -11.42
C ARG A 76 2.34 4.80 -9.95
N ILE A 77 1.29 5.06 -9.19
CA ILE A 77 1.14 4.48 -7.85
C ILE A 77 0.80 2.99 -7.96
N LEU A 78 0.92 2.30 -6.84
CA LEU A 78 0.49 0.89 -6.74
C LEU A 78 -1.03 0.76 -6.85
N THR A 79 -1.50 -0.34 -7.40
CA THR A 79 -2.91 -0.74 -7.32
C THR A 79 -3.28 -1.15 -5.89
N VAL A 80 -4.57 -1.19 -5.57
CA VAL A 80 -5.04 -1.72 -4.26
C VAL A 80 -4.54 -3.15 -4.04
N ARG A 81 -4.53 -3.97 -5.09
CA ARG A 81 -4.06 -5.37 -4.98
C ARG A 81 -2.56 -5.47 -4.69
N GLU A 82 -1.75 -4.62 -5.30
CA GLU A 82 -0.32 -4.56 -5.01
C GLU A 82 -0.05 -4.13 -3.56
N HIS A 83 -0.77 -3.11 -3.06
CA HIS A 83 -0.73 -2.76 -1.63
C HIS A 83 -1.15 -3.93 -0.74
N ALA A 84 -2.22 -4.62 -1.10
CA ALA A 84 -2.73 -5.75 -0.34
C ALA A 84 -1.73 -6.92 -0.28
N ARG A 85 -1.05 -7.22 -1.38
CA ARG A 85 0.01 -8.25 -1.41
C ARG A 85 1.19 -7.88 -0.52
N ILE A 86 1.62 -6.62 -0.51
CA ILE A 86 2.66 -6.13 0.41
C ILE A 86 2.21 -6.30 1.86
N GLN A 87 0.93 -6.08 2.15
CA GLN A 87 0.32 -6.32 3.47
C GLN A 87 -0.01 -7.79 3.73
N SER A 88 0.46 -8.72 2.90
CA SER A 88 0.22 -10.17 3.02
C SER A 88 -1.25 -10.63 2.89
N PHE A 89 -2.13 -9.83 2.30
CA PHE A 89 -3.47 -10.30 1.96
C PHE A 89 -3.41 -11.33 0.83
N PRO A 90 -4.11 -12.45 0.96
CA PRO A 90 -4.19 -13.43 -0.11
C PRO A 90 -5.00 -12.91 -1.30
N ASP A 91 -4.72 -13.40 -2.50
CA ASP A 91 -5.36 -12.92 -3.72
C ASP A 91 -6.87 -13.20 -3.80
N TRP A 92 -7.36 -14.21 -3.07
CA TRP A 92 -8.79 -14.50 -2.96
C TRP A 92 -9.55 -13.50 -2.08
N HIS A 93 -8.87 -12.69 -1.26
CA HIS A 93 -9.52 -11.68 -0.43
C HIS A 93 -10.08 -10.53 -1.29
N GLU A 94 -11.36 -10.26 -1.16
CA GLU A 94 -12.04 -9.22 -1.93
C GLU A 94 -12.21 -7.93 -1.13
N PHE A 95 -11.73 -6.82 -1.68
CA PHE A 95 -12.03 -5.49 -1.17
C PHE A 95 -13.26 -4.93 -1.90
N LYS A 96 -14.21 -4.39 -1.14
CA LYS A 96 -15.46 -3.84 -1.68
C LYS A 96 -15.51 -2.31 -1.53
N GLY A 97 -16.43 -1.67 -2.26
CA GLY A 97 -16.59 -0.22 -2.25
C GLY A 97 -15.70 0.50 -3.25
N LYS A 98 -15.54 1.80 -3.08
CA LYS A 98 -14.76 2.67 -3.99
C LYS A 98 -13.26 2.50 -3.79
N TYR A 99 -12.49 2.75 -4.85
CA TYR A 99 -11.02 2.72 -4.78
C TYR A 99 -10.49 3.87 -3.93
N THR A 100 -10.95 5.10 -4.23
CA THR A 100 -10.61 6.31 -3.49
C THR A 100 -11.88 7.09 -3.20
N SER A 101 -11.92 7.81 -2.10
CA SER A 101 -12.99 8.77 -1.81
C SER A 101 -12.39 10.15 -1.62
N GLY A 102 -12.82 11.10 -2.45
CA GLY A 102 -12.53 12.53 -2.28
C GLY A 102 -13.64 13.26 -1.52
N GLY A 103 -13.29 14.36 -0.83
CA GLY A 103 -14.23 15.30 -0.24
C GLY A 103 -15.14 14.74 0.85
N LYS A 104 -16.39 15.25 0.92
CA LYS A 104 -17.36 14.91 1.98
C LYS A 104 -17.74 13.44 2.06
N ARG A 105 -17.58 12.67 0.99
CA ARG A 105 -17.91 11.22 0.93
C ARG A 105 -16.98 10.34 1.76
N ARG A 106 -15.81 10.84 2.16
CA ARG A 106 -14.88 10.14 3.07
C ARG A 106 -15.50 9.74 4.41
N LYS A 107 -16.55 10.44 4.83
CA LYS A 107 -17.22 10.16 6.12
C LYS A 107 -18.14 8.92 6.08
N ASN A 108 -18.61 8.55 4.90
CA ASN A 108 -19.65 7.52 4.74
C ASN A 108 -19.13 6.22 4.12
N GLU A 109 -17.96 6.21 3.54
CA GLU A 109 -17.40 5.05 2.86
C GLU A 109 -15.89 4.93 3.15
N VAL A 110 -15.44 3.73 3.52
CA VAL A 110 -14.01 3.43 3.67
C VAL A 110 -13.48 2.96 2.31
N PRO A 111 -12.62 3.74 1.63
CA PRO A 111 -12.08 3.35 0.34
C PRO A 111 -11.19 2.11 0.46
N ARG A 112 -11.05 1.34 -0.65
CA ARG A 112 -10.23 0.13 -0.68
C ARG A 112 -8.78 0.37 -0.25
N TYR A 113 -8.16 1.47 -0.68
CA TYR A 113 -6.81 1.84 -0.23
C TYR A 113 -6.75 2.05 1.29
N THR A 114 -7.78 2.69 1.86
CA THR A 114 -7.87 2.90 3.31
C THR A 114 -8.09 1.57 4.05
N GLN A 115 -8.88 0.65 3.49
CA GLN A 115 -9.08 -0.67 4.07
C GLN A 115 -7.74 -1.41 4.20
N VAL A 116 -6.94 -1.42 3.13
CA VAL A 116 -5.62 -2.05 3.15
C VAL A 116 -4.67 -1.35 4.11
N GLY A 117 -4.58 -0.01 4.05
CA GLY A 117 -3.61 0.76 4.84
C GLY A 117 -3.89 0.76 6.35
N ASN A 118 -5.16 0.55 6.76
CA ASN A 118 -5.54 0.47 8.17
C ASN A 118 -5.54 -0.96 8.71
N ALA A 119 -5.34 -1.95 7.86
CA ALA A 119 -5.38 -3.34 8.28
C ALA A 119 -4.09 -3.76 9.00
N VAL A 120 -4.23 -4.67 9.96
CA VAL A 120 -3.12 -5.47 10.44
C VAL A 120 -2.78 -6.52 9.37
N PRO A 121 -1.52 -6.67 8.96
CA PRO A 121 -1.14 -7.67 7.96
C PRO A 121 -1.56 -9.09 8.39
N PRO A 122 -2.31 -9.85 7.57
CA PRO A 122 -2.84 -11.17 7.94
C PRO A 122 -1.80 -12.15 8.46
N LEU A 123 -0.63 -12.25 7.82
CA LEU A 123 0.43 -13.14 8.29
C LEU A 123 1.00 -12.72 9.65
N PHE A 124 1.09 -11.42 9.92
CA PHE A 124 1.50 -10.92 11.23
C PHE A 124 0.45 -11.21 12.30
N ALA A 125 -0.84 -10.99 12.00
CA ALA A 125 -1.94 -11.31 12.90
C ALA A 125 -2.00 -12.82 13.21
N GLU A 126 -1.72 -13.67 12.24
CA GLU A 126 -1.63 -15.12 12.45
C GLU A 126 -0.53 -15.49 13.46
N GLN A 127 0.66 -14.90 13.36
CA GLN A 127 1.75 -15.18 14.30
C GLN A 127 1.41 -14.72 15.72
N ILE A 128 0.80 -13.54 15.86
CA ILE A 128 0.31 -13.08 17.18
C ILE A 128 -0.72 -14.05 17.74
N GLY A 129 -1.69 -14.48 16.92
CA GLY A 129 -2.71 -15.43 17.34
C GLY A 129 -2.13 -16.78 17.78
N ARG A 130 -1.10 -17.26 17.11
CA ARG A 130 -0.35 -18.49 17.50
C ARG A 130 0.33 -18.31 18.85
N ALA A 131 1.04 -17.21 19.07
CA ALA A 131 1.73 -16.92 20.33
C ALA A 131 0.72 -16.81 21.50
N ILE A 132 -0.39 -16.12 21.32
CA ILE A 132 -1.45 -16.05 22.36
C ILE A 132 -2.00 -17.43 22.68
N LYS A 133 -2.24 -18.26 21.66
CA LYS A 133 -2.74 -19.62 21.86
C LYS A 133 -1.78 -20.50 22.66
N GLU A 134 -0.47 -20.31 22.48
CA GLU A 134 0.55 -21.06 23.25
C GLU A 134 0.52 -20.64 24.72
N VAL A 135 0.51 -19.34 25.01
CA VAL A 135 0.42 -18.84 26.41
C VAL A 135 -0.82 -19.38 27.11
N LEU A 136 -1.99 -19.31 26.47
CA LEU A 136 -3.24 -19.80 27.06
C LEU A 136 -3.24 -21.33 27.32
N LYS A 137 -2.45 -22.11 26.60
CA LYS A 137 -2.32 -23.54 26.85
C LYS A 137 -1.43 -23.85 28.07
N GLU A 138 -0.37 -23.05 28.26
CA GLU A 138 0.53 -23.17 29.40
C GLU A 138 -0.21 -22.85 30.70
N ASP A 139 -1.01 -21.76 30.72
CA ASP A 139 -1.80 -21.38 31.88
C ASP A 139 -2.87 -22.43 32.26
N GLY A 140 -3.48 -23.10 31.28
CA GLY A 140 -4.48 -24.15 31.51
C GLY A 140 -3.93 -25.51 31.95
N GLN A 141 -2.61 -25.70 32.03
CA GLN A 141 -1.96 -26.92 32.53
C GLN A 141 -1.57 -26.83 33.99
N HIS A 142 -1.81 -25.69 34.63
CA HIS A 142 -1.48 -25.45 36.05
C HIS A 142 -2.71 -25.47 36.97
N GLU A 143 -3.89 -25.88 36.48
CA GLU A 143 -5.08 -26.23 37.27
C GLU A 143 -5.26 -27.76 37.30
#